data_44b8b558532d1c6e307c39b7b83ae661
#
_entry.id   44b8b558532d1c6e307c39b7b83ae661
#
_cell.length_a   1.000
_cell.length_b   1.000
_cell.length_c   1.000
_cell.angle_alpha   90.00
_cell.angle_beta   90.00
_cell.angle_gamma   90.00
#
_symmetry.space_group_name_H-M   'P 1'
#
loop_
_entity.id
_entity.type
_entity.pdbx_description
1 polymer ?
#
loop_
_entity_poly.entity_id
_entity_poly.type
_entity_poly.pdbx_seq_one_letter_code
_entity_poly.pdbx_strand_id
1 'polypeptide(L)'
;MSLTDTDLVNALREIVADVLEVEPEEITDEGLFSEEHEADSLQAIEVLARIEKNLRIAVPQSELPEMGSLSGVHRVVSRYAEANA
;
A
#
# COMPACT_ATOMS: atom_id res chain seq x y z
N MET A 1 11.81 7.87 14.37
CA MET A 1 10.43 8.01 14.87
C MET A 1 9.57 6.89 14.28
N SER A 2 8.89 6.15 15.13
CA SER A 2 8.05 5.06 14.65
C SER A 2 6.64 5.57 14.33
N LEU A 3 6.08 5.05 13.24
CA LEU A 3 4.71 5.38 12.87
C LEU A 3 3.74 4.52 13.67
N THR A 4 2.61 5.11 14.07
CA THR A 4 1.53 4.32 14.64
C THR A 4 0.84 3.56 13.52
N ASP A 5 0.03 2.55 13.85
CA ASP A 5 -0.73 1.82 12.83
C ASP A 5 -1.62 2.77 12.03
N THR A 6 -2.25 3.73 12.71
CA THR A 6 -3.12 4.70 12.03
C THR A 6 -2.31 5.57 11.06
N ASP A 7 -1.13 6.02 11.48
CA ASP A 7 -0.28 6.82 10.61
C ASP A 7 0.17 6.01 9.39
N LEU A 8 0.52 4.74 9.60
CA LEU A 8 0.95 3.89 8.51
C LEU A 8 -0.19 3.65 7.52
N VAL A 9 -1.39 3.34 8.02
CA VAL A 9 -2.55 3.13 7.13
C VAL A 9 -2.83 4.39 6.32
N ASN A 10 -2.79 5.55 6.95
CA ASN A 10 -3.04 6.80 6.25
C ASN A 10 -1.98 7.09 5.19
N ALA A 11 -0.71 6.81 5.51
CA ALA A 11 0.38 7.00 4.54
C ALA A 11 0.20 6.05 3.34
N LEU A 12 -0.16 4.81 3.60
CA LEU A 12 -0.39 3.83 2.54
C LEU A 12 -1.60 4.20 1.69
N ARG A 13 -2.66 4.69 2.32
CA ARG A 13 -3.86 5.15 1.60
C ARG A 13 -3.49 6.28 0.63
N GLU A 14 -2.69 7.23 1.08
CA GLU A 14 -2.28 8.33 0.22
C GLU A 14 -1.39 7.86 -0.93
N ILE A 15 -0.48 6.92 -0.66
CA ILE A 15 0.38 6.37 -1.71
C ILE A 15 -0.47 5.67 -2.78
N VAL A 16 -1.39 4.81 -2.35
CA VAL A 16 -2.25 4.08 -3.29
C VAL A 16 -3.12 5.05 -4.07
N ALA A 17 -3.72 6.01 -3.40
CA ALA A 17 -4.58 6.99 -4.05
C ALA A 17 -3.82 7.78 -5.10
N ASP A 18 -2.58 8.14 -4.81
CA ASP A 18 -1.76 8.90 -5.74
C ASP A 18 -1.42 8.07 -6.98
N VAL A 19 -1.07 6.80 -6.79
CA VAL A 19 -0.78 5.91 -7.92
C VAL A 19 -2.02 5.67 -8.77
N LEU A 20 -3.18 5.49 -8.14
CA LEU A 20 -4.43 5.23 -8.85
C LEU A 20 -5.10 6.52 -9.35
N GLU A 21 -4.55 7.68 -9.01
CA GLU A 21 -5.05 8.99 -9.42
C GLU A 21 -6.49 9.24 -8.93
N VAL A 22 -6.74 8.87 -7.68
CA VAL A 22 -8.02 9.10 -7.02
C VAL A 22 -7.79 9.80 -5.68
N GLU A 23 -8.85 10.25 -5.04
CA GLU A 23 -8.74 10.86 -3.73
C GLU A 23 -8.58 9.79 -2.64
N PRO A 24 -7.84 10.06 -1.57
CA PRO A 24 -7.68 9.06 -0.50
C PRO A 24 -9.01 8.56 0.07
N GLU A 25 -10.04 9.42 0.10
CA GLU A 25 -11.35 9.03 0.62
C GLU A 25 -12.02 7.95 -0.24
N GLU A 26 -11.59 7.81 -1.49
CA GLU A 26 -12.14 6.79 -2.38
C GLU A 26 -11.54 5.41 -2.15
N ILE A 27 -10.46 5.33 -1.36
CA ILE A 27 -9.81 4.06 -1.05
C ILE A 27 -10.46 3.47 0.20
N THR A 28 -11.23 2.39 0.02
CA THR A 28 -11.85 1.69 1.15
C THR A 28 -10.85 0.67 1.72
N ASP A 29 -11.06 0.26 2.97
CA ASP A 29 -10.12 -0.65 3.62
C ASP A 29 -10.10 -2.04 2.98
N GLU A 30 -11.27 -2.58 2.66
CA GLU A 30 -11.40 -3.95 2.18
C GLU A 30 -11.69 -4.08 0.69
N GLY A 31 -11.96 -2.98 0.01
CA GLY A 31 -12.25 -3.03 -1.42
C GLY A 31 -11.05 -3.41 -2.25
N LEU A 32 -11.25 -4.29 -3.22
CA LEU A 32 -10.17 -4.71 -4.10
C LEU A 32 -9.87 -3.60 -5.11
N PHE A 33 -8.61 -3.23 -5.23
CA PHE A 33 -8.19 -2.17 -6.14
C PHE A 33 -8.55 -2.49 -7.59
N SER A 34 -8.43 -3.77 -7.96
CA SER A 34 -8.74 -4.18 -9.33
C SER A 34 -10.22 -4.07 -9.65
N GLU A 35 -11.09 -4.20 -8.65
CA GLU A 35 -12.54 -4.11 -8.85
C GLU A 35 -13.06 -2.69 -8.72
N GLU A 36 -12.57 -1.94 -7.74
CA GLU A 36 -13.07 -0.59 -7.48
C GLU A 36 -12.38 0.48 -8.31
N HIS A 37 -11.12 0.25 -8.68
CA HIS A 37 -10.31 1.27 -9.36
C HIS A 37 -9.63 0.75 -10.61
N GLU A 38 -9.95 -0.46 -11.05
CA GLU A 38 -9.38 -1.07 -12.26
C GLU A 38 -7.86 -1.07 -12.26
N ALA A 39 -7.27 -1.26 -11.07
CA ALA A 39 -5.83 -1.27 -10.93
C ALA A 39 -5.20 -2.47 -11.63
N ASP A 40 -4.05 -2.26 -12.27
CA ASP A 40 -3.34 -3.33 -12.94
C ASP A 40 -2.00 -3.62 -12.27
N SER A 41 -1.25 -4.59 -12.83
CA SER A 41 0.02 -5.02 -12.25
C SER A 41 1.07 -3.92 -12.24
N LEU A 42 1.07 -3.05 -13.24
CA LEU A 42 2.03 -1.96 -13.28
C LEU A 42 1.80 -0.97 -12.16
N GLN A 43 0.52 -0.68 -11.87
CA GLN A 43 0.18 0.21 -10.78
C GLN A 43 0.54 -0.42 -9.43
N ALA A 44 0.34 -1.73 -9.30
CA ALA A 44 0.73 -2.44 -8.08
C ALA A 44 2.24 -2.35 -7.84
N ILE A 45 3.03 -2.54 -8.89
CA ILE A 45 4.48 -2.42 -8.79
C ILE A 45 4.87 -0.99 -8.43
N GLU A 46 4.18 -0.01 -8.98
CA GLU A 46 4.45 1.39 -8.65
C GLU A 46 4.15 1.69 -7.18
N VAL A 47 3.10 1.09 -6.63
CA VAL A 47 2.81 1.22 -5.20
C VAL A 47 3.99 0.73 -4.38
N LEU A 48 4.55 -0.43 -4.73
CA LEU A 48 5.72 -0.96 -4.02
C LEU A 48 6.90 0.00 -4.10
N ALA A 49 7.15 0.57 -5.28
CA ALA A 49 8.24 1.50 -5.46
C ALA A 49 8.06 2.75 -4.61
N ARG A 50 6.83 3.25 -4.52
CA ARG A 50 6.52 4.41 -3.70
C ARG A 50 6.66 4.13 -2.21
N ILE A 51 6.25 2.94 -1.78
CA ILE A 51 6.39 2.53 -0.38
C ILE A 51 7.87 2.52 0.00
N GLU A 52 8.71 1.94 -0.85
CA GLU A 52 10.14 1.90 -0.57
C GLU A 52 10.73 3.31 -0.53
N LYS A 53 10.37 4.15 -1.48
CA LYS A 53 10.90 5.50 -1.57
C LYS A 53 10.46 6.39 -0.41
N ASN A 54 9.19 6.34 -0.07
CA ASN A 54 8.61 7.26 0.92
C ASN A 54 8.71 6.76 2.35
N LEU A 55 8.60 5.45 2.55
CA LEU A 55 8.59 4.87 3.89
C LEU A 55 9.86 4.08 4.20
N ARG A 56 10.72 3.90 3.21
CA ARG A 56 11.97 3.15 3.35
C ARG A 56 11.73 1.69 3.76
N ILE A 57 10.64 1.12 3.30
CA ILE A 57 10.26 -0.26 3.56
C ILE A 57 10.27 -1.00 2.23
N ALA A 58 11.21 -1.90 2.05
CA ALA A 58 11.31 -2.69 0.82
C ALA A 58 10.42 -3.92 0.92
N VAL A 59 9.46 -4.05 0.00
CA VAL A 59 8.53 -5.17 -0.04
C VAL A 59 8.73 -5.89 -1.38
N PRO A 60 8.97 -7.21 -1.38
CA PRO A 60 9.19 -7.92 -2.65
C PRO A 60 7.89 -8.08 -3.43
N GLN A 61 8.03 -8.17 -4.76
CA GLN A 61 6.88 -8.32 -5.64
C GLN A 61 6.10 -9.61 -5.40
N SER A 62 6.73 -10.61 -4.80
CA SER A 62 6.06 -11.86 -4.48
C SER A 62 4.89 -11.68 -3.50
N GLU A 63 4.83 -10.56 -2.82
CA GLU A 63 3.73 -10.27 -1.90
C GLU A 63 2.53 -9.62 -2.57
N LEU A 64 2.63 -9.24 -3.85
CA LEU A 64 1.54 -8.55 -4.53
C LEU A 64 0.19 -9.27 -4.47
N PRO A 65 0.12 -10.61 -4.56
CA PRO A 65 -1.18 -11.27 -4.47
C PRO A 65 -1.94 -10.99 -3.17
N GLU A 66 -1.23 -10.70 -2.09
CA GLU A 66 -1.86 -10.37 -0.81
C GLU A 66 -2.15 -8.89 -0.64
N MET A 67 -1.70 -8.06 -1.59
CA MET A 67 -1.79 -6.60 -1.50
C MET A 67 -2.90 -6.03 -2.39
N GLY A 68 -3.97 -6.77 -2.59
CA GLY A 68 -5.06 -6.35 -3.47
C GLY A 68 -6.03 -5.34 -2.85
N SER A 69 -5.90 -5.05 -1.57
CA SER A 69 -6.72 -4.06 -0.87
C SER A 69 -5.84 -3.28 0.09
N LEU A 70 -6.35 -2.17 0.60
CA LEU A 70 -5.59 -1.38 1.57
C LEU A 70 -5.26 -2.19 2.81
N SER A 71 -6.22 -2.98 3.28
CA SER A 71 -6.00 -3.86 4.42
C SER A 71 -4.86 -4.85 4.16
N GLY A 72 -4.83 -5.43 2.96
CA GLY A 72 -3.76 -6.34 2.56
C GLY A 72 -2.41 -5.64 2.48
N VAL A 73 -2.39 -4.45 1.90
CA VAL A 73 -1.17 -3.66 1.82
C VAL A 73 -0.63 -3.36 3.22
N HIS A 74 -1.51 -2.93 4.12
CA HIS A 74 -1.12 -2.61 5.48
C HIS A 74 -0.55 -3.85 6.19
N ARG A 75 -1.20 -4.99 6.06
CA ARG A 75 -0.75 -6.22 6.70
C ARG A 75 0.65 -6.61 6.23
N VAL A 76 0.87 -6.60 4.93
CA VAL A 76 2.16 -6.98 4.35
C VAL A 76 3.24 -5.97 4.73
N VAL A 77 2.96 -4.68 4.55
CA VAL A 77 3.95 -3.64 4.85
C VAL A 77 4.33 -3.66 6.32
N SER A 78 3.36 -3.91 7.20
CA SER A 78 3.64 -3.98 8.64
C SER A 78 4.66 -5.07 8.98
N ARG A 79 4.57 -6.23 8.31
CA ARG A 79 5.53 -7.31 8.54
C ARG A 79 6.95 -6.88 8.16
N TYR A 80 7.09 -6.19 7.04
CA TYR A 80 8.41 -5.75 6.59
C TYR A 80 8.92 -4.55 7.36
N ALA A 81 8.02 -3.71 7.85
CA ALA A 81 8.40 -2.59 8.70
C ALA A 81 9.00 -3.09 10.01
N GLU A 82 8.41 -4.11 10.61
CA GLU A 82 8.92 -4.69 11.83
C GLU A 82 10.28 -5.36 11.60
N ALA A 83 10.45 -6.04 10.48
CA ALA A 83 11.69 -6.72 10.15
C ALA A 83 12.84 -5.73 9.94
N ASN A 84 12.53 -4.49 9.56
CA ASN A 84 13.53 -3.46 9.29
C ASN A 84 13.69 -2.45 10.43
N ALA A 85 13.01 -2.67 11.54
CA ALA A 85 13.09 -1.79 12.69
C ALA A 85 14.39 -1.95 13.44
#